data_a1c1bec6137ef88f5f557325f4e90d5a
#
_entry.id   a1c1bec6137ef88f5f557325f4e90d5a
#
_cell.length_a   1.000
_cell.length_b   1.000
_cell.length_c   1.000
_cell.angle_alpha   90.00
_cell.angle_beta   90.00
_cell.angle_gamma   90.00
#
_symmetry.space_group_name_H-M   'P 1'
#
loop_
_entity.id
_entity.type
_entity.pdbx_description
1 polymer ?
#
loop_
_entity_poly.entity_id
_entity_poly.type
_entity_poly.pdbx_seq_one_letter_code
_entity_poly.pdbx_strand_id
1 'polypeptide(L)'
;MTLEQGIVLGVIVGIFGLFAWGKWRYDIVAVIGLFSLVVADVIVVKVLRREDSALIDPESALAGFGHPAVITVAAVLVISRALRNSGVVDLITRQLAPFAKNQTLHIASLCVVAAVLSAFMNNVGALALLLPVALKTASEHGRSPSLILMPLAFASILGGMITMIGTPPNIIISTFRDEYLQTLADQPEAAAYLDKIGGVPDSFGMFAFAPVGGLVALLGVVFVTVIGWRLIPKDSLKSAGKDEMFALKEYITEVRVPEECSFIGMTLGEVEKDTGEKMMIFGFIKKDGKVMTPNRNNLVRAGSRYLVKVDPVDLKAIMDQSGLRLEKELRSRIDNIEGEDVNFTEVVVTPNSQLVGRSRAFLRSRTSNSVVLMAVARQGQPIQKRLGDVEFRVGDVLLLQGVQDNIEEHAASLHLLPLAEREVRVGIFSKITIAVAIFVAAILLSMFKIMPTTLSFLGAILAYVFLGILPLRDLYREIDWPVIVLLGAMIPVSGALQSTGLTGEIATAVNNLTESMPAWSIVALLMVVTMCLSDVINNAATALIMAPIGVGIALQMGVSPDPFLMAVAVGASCAFLTPIGHQCNALILGPGGYRFGAYWRMGLPLEILIVIGSVPWILKFFPF
;
A
#
# COMPACT_ATOMS: atom_id res chain seq x y z
N MET A 1 38.22 -4.14 8.18
CA MET A 1 37.38 -3.91 6.99
C MET A 1 38.22 -3.95 5.73
N THR A 2 37.88 -4.82 4.78
CA THR A 2 38.49 -4.85 3.43
C THR A 2 37.93 -3.72 2.56
N LEU A 3 38.54 -3.46 1.39
CA LEU A 3 38.03 -2.48 0.42
C LEU A 3 36.59 -2.83 -0.02
N GLU A 4 36.32 -4.11 -0.29
CA GLU A 4 35.03 -4.62 -0.75
C GLU A 4 33.96 -4.45 0.33
N GLN A 5 34.28 -4.78 1.58
CA GLN A 5 33.40 -4.50 2.74
C GLN A 5 33.07 -3.02 2.86
N GLY A 6 34.07 -2.15 2.65
CA GLY A 6 33.86 -0.69 2.65
C GLY A 6 32.93 -0.21 1.53
N ILE A 7 33.09 -0.78 0.33
CA ILE A 7 32.20 -0.49 -0.82
C ILE A 7 30.77 -0.93 -0.53
N VAL A 8 30.56 -2.17 -0.09
CA VAL A 8 29.22 -2.70 0.22
C VAL A 8 28.56 -1.89 1.33
N LEU A 9 29.29 -1.57 2.41
CA LEU A 9 28.77 -0.73 3.49
C LEU A 9 28.38 0.66 2.98
N GLY A 10 29.24 1.28 2.16
CA GLY A 10 28.96 2.60 1.57
C GLY A 10 27.71 2.60 0.68
N VAL A 11 27.53 1.56 -0.14
CA VAL A 11 26.33 1.42 -0.99
C VAL A 11 25.08 1.21 -0.14
N ILE A 12 25.14 0.37 0.90
CA ILE A 12 23.99 0.12 1.78
C ILE A 12 23.61 1.39 2.55
N VAL A 13 24.57 2.10 3.13
CA VAL A 13 24.32 3.38 3.80
C VAL A 13 23.75 4.40 2.81
N GLY A 14 24.24 4.42 1.57
CA GLY A 14 23.70 5.24 0.49
C GLY A 14 22.24 4.88 0.15
N ILE A 15 21.91 3.59 0.04
CA ILE A 15 20.54 3.10 -0.18
C ILE A 15 19.63 3.54 0.98
N PHE A 16 20.07 3.37 2.24
CA PHE A 16 19.31 3.84 3.41
C PHE A 16 19.08 5.34 3.39
N GLY A 17 20.13 6.11 3.07
CA GLY A 17 20.01 7.57 2.94
C GLY A 17 19.01 8.01 1.87
N LEU A 18 19.01 7.34 0.72
CA LEU A 18 18.07 7.61 -0.38
C LEU A 18 16.63 7.19 -0.02
N PHE A 19 16.45 6.07 0.68
CA PHE A 19 15.14 5.67 1.19
C PHE A 19 14.60 6.66 2.22
N ALA A 20 15.43 7.09 3.18
CA ALA A 20 15.05 8.08 4.18
C ALA A 20 14.74 9.46 3.57
N TRP A 21 15.45 9.84 2.49
CA TRP A 21 15.17 11.08 1.76
C TRP A 21 13.79 11.05 1.07
N GLY A 22 13.30 9.86 0.65
CA GLY A 22 11.96 9.64 0.12
C GLY A 22 11.61 10.34 -1.20
N LYS A 23 12.59 10.97 -1.87
CA LYS A 23 12.36 11.69 -3.14
C LYS A 23 12.20 10.74 -4.32
N TRP A 24 12.92 9.62 -4.30
CA TRP A 24 12.87 8.61 -5.35
C TRP A 24 12.12 7.38 -4.88
N ARG A 25 11.49 6.70 -5.82
CA ARG A 25 10.79 5.44 -5.55
C ARG A 25 11.78 4.38 -5.11
N TYR A 26 11.35 3.52 -4.20
CA TYR A 26 12.19 2.48 -3.58
C TYR A 26 12.74 1.46 -4.58
N ASP A 27 12.01 1.15 -5.65
CA ASP A 27 12.46 0.27 -6.74
C ASP A 27 13.65 0.89 -7.51
N ILE A 28 13.60 2.17 -7.81
CA ILE A 28 14.71 2.89 -8.47
C ILE A 28 15.94 2.93 -7.58
N VAL A 29 15.75 3.19 -6.27
CA VAL A 29 16.87 3.20 -5.30
C VAL A 29 17.52 1.83 -5.22
N ALA A 30 16.75 0.74 -5.21
CA ALA A 30 17.26 -0.62 -5.21
C ALA A 30 18.11 -0.93 -6.47
N VAL A 31 17.62 -0.52 -7.65
CA VAL A 31 18.35 -0.68 -8.91
C VAL A 31 19.65 0.15 -8.91
N ILE A 32 19.63 1.38 -8.36
CA ILE A 32 20.84 2.19 -8.20
C ILE A 32 21.86 1.46 -7.31
N GLY A 33 21.40 0.86 -6.20
CA GLY A 33 22.26 0.08 -5.31
C GLY A 33 22.91 -1.11 -6.02
N LEU A 34 22.11 -1.91 -6.71
CA LEU A 34 22.61 -3.04 -7.51
C LEU A 34 23.61 -2.58 -8.57
N PHE A 35 23.24 -1.57 -9.36
CA PHE A 35 24.12 -1.04 -10.41
C PHE A 35 25.43 -0.49 -9.85
N SER A 36 25.39 0.18 -8.70
CA SER A 36 26.58 0.70 -8.04
C SER A 36 27.54 -0.42 -7.62
N LEU A 37 27.03 -1.56 -7.12
CA LEU A 37 27.86 -2.71 -6.76
C LEU A 37 28.44 -3.40 -8.00
N VAL A 38 27.67 -3.55 -9.07
CA VAL A 38 28.16 -4.11 -10.35
C VAL A 38 29.26 -3.23 -10.94
N VAL A 39 29.09 -1.90 -10.94
CA VAL A 39 30.11 -0.96 -11.41
C VAL A 39 31.37 -1.04 -10.53
N ALA A 40 31.18 -1.13 -9.21
CA ALA A 40 32.30 -1.28 -8.29
C ALA A 40 33.08 -2.58 -8.53
N ASP A 41 32.39 -3.70 -8.76
CA ASP A 41 33.01 -4.98 -9.12
C ASP A 41 33.85 -4.87 -10.39
N VAL A 42 33.28 -4.32 -11.47
CA VAL A 42 34.00 -4.06 -12.73
C VAL A 42 35.25 -3.22 -12.51
N ILE A 43 35.21 -2.20 -11.63
CA ILE A 43 36.36 -1.37 -11.29
C ILE A 43 37.37 -2.19 -10.51
N VAL A 44 36.97 -2.96 -9.49
CA VAL A 44 37.86 -3.78 -8.67
C VAL A 44 38.60 -4.82 -9.54
N VAL A 45 37.86 -5.54 -10.38
CA VAL A 45 38.40 -6.59 -11.24
C VAL A 45 39.28 -6.00 -12.36
N LYS A 46 38.75 -5.06 -13.15
CA LYS A 46 39.45 -4.59 -14.38
C LYS A 46 40.46 -3.48 -14.14
N VAL A 47 40.23 -2.57 -13.18
CA VAL A 47 41.11 -1.42 -12.95
C VAL A 47 42.12 -1.74 -11.85
N LEU A 48 41.69 -2.34 -10.74
CA LEU A 48 42.56 -2.70 -9.63
C LEU A 48 43.21 -4.08 -9.81
N ARG A 49 42.87 -4.82 -10.88
CA ARG A 49 43.39 -6.14 -11.26
C ARG A 49 43.34 -7.18 -10.15
N ARG A 50 42.25 -7.17 -9.39
CA ARG A 50 41.94 -8.21 -8.42
C ARG A 50 41.00 -9.21 -9.09
N GLU A 51 41.51 -10.43 -9.42
CA GLU A 51 40.77 -11.45 -10.15
C GLU A 51 39.64 -12.07 -9.29
N ASP A 52 39.79 -12.10 -7.96
CA ASP A 52 38.82 -12.66 -7.01
C ASP A 52 38.07 -11.53 -6.29
N SER A 53 37.08 -10.92 -6.95
CA SER A 53 36.17 -9.96 -6.30
C SER A 53 35.03 -10.70 -5.62
N ALA A 54 34.78 -10.36 -4.35
CA ALA A 54 33.64 -10.90 -3.57
C ALA A 54 32.36 -10.04 -3.69
N LEU A 55 32.34 -9.05 -4.60
CA LEU A 55 31.17 -8.18 -4.81
C LEU A 55 30.08 -8.91 -5.60
N ILE A 56 29.59 -8.36 -6.67
CA ILE A 56 28.52 -8.96 -7.49
C ILE A 56 29.07 -9.20 -8.90
N ASP A 57 29.15 -10.47 -9.30
CA ASP A 57 29.45 -10.81 -10.67
C ASP A 57 28.40 -10.22 -11.62
N PRO A 58 28.82 -9.43 -12.63
CA PRO A 58 27.92 -8.81 -13.59
C PRO A 58 27.00 -9.80 -14.34
N GLU A 59 27.45 -11.05 -14.58
CA GLU A 59 26.68 -12.07 -15.29
C GLU A 59 25.52 -12.59 -14.42
N SER A 60 25.71 -12.65 -13.11
CA SER A 60 24.72 -13.10 -12.13
C SER A 60 23.87 -11.97 -11.50
N ALA A 61 24.21 -10.71 -11.78
CA ALA A 61 23.58 -9.55 -11.15
C ALA A 61 22.04 -9.50 -11.28
N LEU A 62 21.48 -10.07 -12.35
CA LEU A 62 20.04 -10.11 -12.58
C LEU A 62 19.38 -11.42 -12.13
N ALA A 63 20.12 -12.37 -11.55
CA ALA A 63 19.58 -13.66 -11.11
C ALA A 63 18.48 -13.48 -10.04
N GLY A 64 18.55 -12.41 -9.24
CA GLY A 64 17.52 -12.08 -8.25
C GLY A 64 16.11 -11.93 -8.81
N PHE A 65 15.95 -11.54 -10.09
CA PHE A 65 14.63 -11.45 -10.72
C PHE A 65 13.98 -12.81 -11.00
N GLY A 66 14.78 -13.88 -11.16
CA GLY A 66 14.31 -15.26 -11.29
C GLY A 66 14.14 -15.98 -9.96
N HIS A 67 14.40 -15.32 -8.84
CA HIS A 67 14.39 -15.92 -7.52
C HIS A 67 12.98 -16.41 -7.12
N PRO A 68 12.84 -17.60 -6.50
CA PRO A 68 11.53 -18.15 -6.10
C PRO A 68 10.69 -17.20 -5.26
N ALA A 69 11.29 -16.42 -4.36
CA ALA A 69 10.57 -15.43 -3.57
C ALA A 69 9.87 -14.37 -4.43
N VAL A 70 10.55 -13.85 -5.47
CA VAL A 70 10.01 -12.84 -6.38
C VAL A 70 8.82 -13.37 -7.15
N ILE A 71 8.95 -14.59 -7.68
CA ILE A 71 7.88 -15.27 -8.43
C ILE A 71 6.69 -15.57 -7.50
N THR A 72 6.96 -16.01 -6.27
CA THR A 72 5.90 -16.31 -5.29
C THR A 72 5.13 -15.04 -4.91
N VAL A 73 5.80 -13.92 -4.67
CA VAL A 73 5.13 -12.63 -4.39
C VAL A 73 4.25 -12.23 -5.57
N ALA A 74 4.76 -12.31 -6.81
CA ALA A 74 3.96 -12.01 -8.00
C ALA A 74 2.73 -12.93 -8.10
N ALA A 75 2.90 -14.23 -7.86
CA ALA A 75 1.80 -15.21 -7.91
C ALA A 75 0.72 -14.93 -6.85
N VAL A 76 1.11 -14.60 -5.62
CA VAL A 76 0.18 -14.24 -4.53
C VAL A 76 -0.65 -13.01 -4.88
N LEU A 77 -0.05 -11.98 -5.47
CA LEU A 77 -0.76 -10.78 -5.91
C LEU A 77 -1.83 -11.11 -6.96
N VAL A 78 -1.50 -11.97 -7.92
CA VAL A 78 -2.43 -12.42 -8.96
C VAL A 78 -3.56 -13.28 -8.39
N ILE A 79 -3.25 -14.22 -7.48
CA ILE A 79 -4.25 -15.04 -6.77
C ILE A 79 -5.20 -14.15 -5.94
N SER A 80 -4.66 -13.16 -5.23
CA SER A 80 -5.43 -12.18 -4.48
C SER A 80 -6.47 -11.47 -5.37
N ARG A 81 -6.09 -11.13 -6.62
CA ARG A 81 -7.03 -10.56 -7.60
C ARG A 81 -8.12 -11.55 -8.01
N ALA A 82 -7.77 -12.80 -8.27
CA ALA A 82 -8.74 -13.82 -8.64
C ALA A 82 -9.79 -14.04 -7.53
N LEU A 83 -9.35 -14.10 -6.28
CA LEU A 83 -10.23 -14.19 -5.12
C LEU A 83 -11.16 -12.97 -5.00
N ARG A 84 -10.66 -11.76 -5.24
CA ARG A 84 -11.49 -10.55 -5.29
C ARG A 84 -12.54 -10.61 -6.39
N ASN A 85 -12.14 -11.00 -7.59
CA ASN A 85 -13.05 -11.10 -8.74
C ASN A 85 -14.14 -12.17 -8.56
N SER A 86 -13.90 -13.18 -7.70
CA SER A 86 -14.89 -14.23 -7.43
C SER A 86 -16.08 -13.77 -6.59
N GLY A 87 -16.00 -12.64 -5.87
CA GLY A 87 -17.03 -12.12 -4.99
C GLY A 87 -17.00 -12.67 -3.55
N VAL A 88 -15.93 -13.37 -3.15
CA VAL A 88 -15.76 -13.88 -1.76
C VAL A 88 -15.92 -12.77 -0.74
N VAL A 89 -15.40 -11.57 -1.05
CA VAL A 89 -15.41 -10.43 -0.15
C VAL A 89 -16.82 -9.89 0.07
N ASP A 90 -17.64 -9.84 -0.97
CA ASP A 90 -19.04 -9.39 -0.87
C ASP A 90 -19.85 -10.29 0.05
N LEU A 91 -19.56 -11.60 0.03
CA LEU A 91 -20.19 -12.55 0.93
C LEU A 91 -19.83 -12.27 2.40
N ILE A 92 -18.55 -12.01 2.66
CA ILE A 92 -18.04 -11.73 4.02
C ILE A 92 -18.61 -10.40 4.53
N THR A 93 -18.63 -9.35 3.70
CA THR A 93 -19.09 -8.01 4.12
C THR A 93 -20.58 -7.98 4.47
N ARG A 94 -21.43 -8.75 3.79
CA ARG A 94 -22.85 -8.86 4.14
C ARG A 94 -23.08 -9.42 5.55
N GLN A 95 -22.19 -10.26 6.05
CA GLN A 95 -22.29 -10.83 7.39
C GLN A 95 -21.84 -9.86 8.49
N LEU A 96 -21.22 -8.74 8.16
CA LEU A 96 -20.75 -7.75 9.13
C LEU A 96 -21.82 -6.76 9.59
N ALA A 97 -22.89 -6.57 8.81
CA ALA A 97 -23.95 -5.60 9.08
C ALA A 97 -24.56 -5.70 10.49
N PRO A 98 -24.85 -6.89 11.08
CA PRO A 98 -25.40 -7.00 12.42
C PRO A 98 -24.51 -6.43 13.53
N PHE A 99 -23.19 -6.47 13.34
CA PHE A 99 -22.20 -6.03 14.34
C PHE A 99 -21.98 -4.52 14.34
N ALA A 100 -22.48 -3.80 13.33
CA ALA A 100 -22.28 -2.36 13.19
C ALA A 100 -23.01 -1.52 14.25
N LYS A 101 -23.99 -2.07 14.98
CA LYS A 101 -24.74 -1.34 16.01
C LYS A 101 -23.86 -0.86 17.17
N ASN A 102 -22.95 -1.68 17.65
CA ASN A 102 -22.01 -1.33 18.72
C ASN A 102 -20.66 -0.93 18.13
N GLN A 103 -20.10 0.22 18.55
CA GLN A 103 -18.84 0.77 18.00
C GLN A 103 -17.66 -0.20 18.14
N THR A 104 -17.47 -0.77 19.33
CA THR A 104 -16.34 -1.69 19.57
C THR A 104 -16.50 -2.97 18.77
N LEU A 105 -17.73 -3.53 18.71
CA LEU A 105 -18.02 -4.72 17.90
C LEU A 105 -17.89 -4.45 16.40
N HIS A 106 -18.26 -3.26 15.95
CA HIS A 106 -18.10 -2.85 14.57
C HIS A 106 -16.61 -2.79 14.18
N ILE A 107 -15.79 -2.13 15.00
CA ILE A 107 -14.33 -2.09 14.80
C ILE A 107 -13.76 -3.52 14.86
N ALA A 108 -14.14 -4.30 15.87
CA ALA A 108 -13.64 -5.65 16.05
C ALA A 108 -13.96 -6.57 14.85
N SER A 109 -15.22 -6.55 14.37
CA SER A 109 -15.64 -7.39 13.26
C SER A 109 -14.89 -7.06 11.97
N LEU A 110 -14.73 -5.77 11.66
CA LEU A 110 -13.95 -5.33 10.50
C LEU A 110 -12.47 -5.69 10.65
N CYS A 111 -11.87 -5.49 11.83
CA CYS A 111 -10.47 -5.82 12.11
C CYS A 111 -10.19 -7.32 12.03
N VAL A 112 -11.07 -8.17 12.57
CA VAL A 112 -10.93 -9.63 12.48
C VAL A 112 -11.00 -10.09 11.03
N VAL A 113 -11.97 -9.59 10.26
CA VAL A 113 -12.07 -9.93 8.83
C VAL A 113 -10.86 -9.43 8.07
N ALA A 114 -10.38 -8.21 8.34
CA ALA A 114 -9.16 -7.69 7.70
C ALA A 114 -7.95 -8.58 8.00
N ALA A 115 -7.77 -8.98 9.25
CA ALA A 115 -6.66 -9.84 9.65
C ALA A 115 -6.73 -11.23 8.98
N VAL A 116 -7.92 -11.84 8.94
CA VAL A 116 -8.12 -13.15 8.29
C VAL A 116 -7.88 -13.07 6.78
N LEU A 117 -8.43 -12.05 6.12
CA LEU A 117 -8.19 -11.85 4.68
C LEU A 117 -6.72 -11.58 4.40
N SER A 118 -6.08 -10.74 5.20
CA SER A 118 -4.69 -10.35 5.03
C SER A 118 -3.70 -11.49 5.29
N ALA A 119 -4.09 -12.50 6.06
CA ALA A 119 -3.28 -13.70 6.22
C ALA A 119 -3.04 -14.45 4.89
N PHE A 120 -3.96 -14.32 3.93
CA PHE A 120 -3.91 -15.03 2.65
C PHE A 120 -3.85 -14.10 1.43
N MET A 121 -3.93 -12.78 1.65
CA MET A 121 -3.88 -11.75 0.63
C MET A 121 -2.86 -10.69 1.03
N ASN A 122 -2.39 -9.89 0.06
CA ASN A 122 -1.60 -8.71 0.39
C ASN A 122 -2.39 -7.76 1.32
N ASN A 123 -1.73 -7.20 2.33
CA ASN A 123 -2.28 -6.26 3.31
C ASN A 123 -3.06 -5.10 2.67
N VAL A 124 -2.50 -4.49 1.62
CA VAL A 124 -3.15 -3.39 0.89
C VAL A 124 -4.42 -3.86 0.20
N GLY A 125 -4.40 -5.07 -0.38
CA GLY A 125 -5.57 -5.67 -1.02
C GLY A 125 -6.71 -5.91 -0.03
N ALA A 126 -6.43 -6.47 1.15
CA ALA A 126 -7.40 -6.71 2.20
C ALA A 126 -8.01 -5.39 2.72
N LEU A 127 -7.16 -4.39 2.97
CA LEU A 127 -7.60 -3.06 3.39
C LEU A 127 -8.46 -2.38 2.32
N ALA A 128 -8.00 -2.37 1.06
CA ALA A 128 -8.69 -1.70 -0.04
C ALA A 128 -10.11 -2.25 -0.28
N LEU A 129 -10.33 -3.54 -0.01
CA LEU A 129 -11.64 -4.17 -0.08
C LEU A 129 -12.58 -3.72 1.03
N LEU A 130 -12.06 -3.60 2.25
CA LEU A 130 -12.88 -3.26 3.41
C LEU A 130 -13.02 -1.75 3.62
N LEU A 131 -12.17 -0.94 3.00
CA LEU A 131 -12.18 0.52 3.12
C LEU A 131 -13.55 1.13 2.73
N PRO A 132 -14.14 0.83 1.55
CA PRO A 132 -15.45 1.35 1.18
C PRO A 132 -16.55 0.90 2.14
N VAL A 133 -16.48 -0.34 2.60
CA VAL A 133 -17.46 -0.90 3.56
C VAL A 133 -17.34 -0.19 4.90
N ALA A 134 -16.12 0.03 5.40
CA ALA A 134 -15.88 0.75 6.64
C ALA A 134 -16.38 2.19 6.57
N LEU A 135 -16.16 2.88 5.45
CA LEU A 135 -16.63 4.25 5.23
C LEU A 135 -18.16 4.32 5.17
N LYS A 136 -18.80 3.42 4.43
CA LYS A 136 -20.27 3.35 4.32
C LYS A 136 -20.91 3.08 5.67
N THR A 137 -20.47 2.04 6.37
CA THR A 137 -21.04 1.68 7.66
C THR A 137 -20.75 2.70 8.75
N ALA A 138 -19.61 3.42 8.68
CA ALA A 138 -19.33 4.57 9.53
C ALA A 138 -20.37 5.68 9.31
N SER A 139 -20.59 6.05 8.04
CA SER A 139 -21.56 7.09 7.65
C SER A 139 -22.99 6.73 8.07
N GLU A 140 -23.44 5.50 7.80
CA GLU A 140 -24.79 5.01 8.18
C GLU A 140 -25.05 5.09 9.69
N HIS A 141 -24.01 4.96 10.51
CA HIS A 141 -24.11 5.02 11.97
C HIS A 141 -23.65 6.35 12.57
N GLY A 142 -23.42 7.38 11.75
CA GLY A 142 -22.98 8.71 12.19
C GLY A 142 -21.64 8.73 12.92
N ARG A 143 -20.72 7.80 12.56
CA ARG A 143 -19.39 7.68 13.18
C ARG A 143 -18.31 8.28 12.29
N SER A 144 -17.29 8.87 12.91
CA SER A 144 -16.13 9.34 12.16
C SER A 144 -15.36 8.14 11.56
N PRO A 145 -15.06 8.14 10.25
CA PRO A 145 -14.21 7.14 9.62
C PRO A 145 -12.86 6.95 10.30
N SER A 146 -12.28 8.00 10.86
CA SER A 146 -11.00 7.94 11.56
C SER A 146 -10.98 6.94 12.72
N LEU A 147 -12.10 6.71 13.39
CA LEU A 147 -12.18 5.73 14.49
C LEU A 147 -12.07 4.28 14.02
N ILE A 148 -12.34 4.03 12.74
CA ILE A 148 -12.40 2.67 12.17
C ILE A 148 -11.20 2.39 11.28
N LEU A 149 -10.76 3.36 10.47
CA LEU A 149 -9.78 3.12 9.41
C LEU A 149 -8.38 2.82 9.92
N MET A 150 -7.90 3.48 10.99
CA MET A 150 -6.58 3.17 11.55
C MET A 150 -6.53 1.79 12.23
N PRO A 151 -7.49 1.41 13.11
CA PRO A 151 -7.61 0.03 13.57
C PRO A 151 -7.67 -0.99 12.44
N LEU A 152 -8.44 -0.71 11.38
CA LEU A 152 -8.60 -1.60 10.22
C LEU A 152 -7.28 -1.79 9.46
N ALA A 153 -6.53 -0.70 9.21
CA ALA A 153 -5.23 -0.76 8.54
C ALA A 153 -4.21 -1.55 9.37
N PHE A 154 -4.16 -1.29 10.68
CA PHE A 154 -3.26 -2.01 11.58
C PHE A 154 -3.62 -3.49 11.67
N ALA A 155 -4.91 -3.83 11.75
CA ALA A 155 -5.37 -5.22 11.74
C ALA A 155 -5.01 -5.94 10.43
N SER A 156 -5.07 -5.23 9.28
CA SER A 156 -4.62 -5.79 8.00
C SER A 156 -3.11 -6.07 8.01
N ILE A 157 -2.29 -5.16 8.52
CA ILE A 157 -0.83 -5.37 8.65
C ILE A 157 -0.53 -6.56 9.56
N LEU A 158 -1.17 -6.61 10.73
CA LEU A 158 -1.01 -7.69 11.70
C LEU A 158 -1.41 -9.06 11.13
N GLY A 159 -2.51 -9.12 10.38
CA GLY A 159 -2.98 -10.35 9.75
C GLY A 159 -2.00 -10.93 8.75
N GLY A 160 -1.29 -10.08 8.02
CA GLY A 160 -0.27 -10.51 7.06
C GLY A 160 0.87 -11.32 7.67
N MET A 161 1.14 -11.17 8.96
CA MET A 161 2.22 -11.90 9.66
C MET A 161 1.87 -13.37 9.95
N ILE A 162 0.60 -13.80 9.79
CA ILE A 162 0.15 -15.14 10.20
C ILE A 162 0.69 -16.22 9.27
N THR A 163 0.79 -15.96 7.97
CA THR A 163 1.24 -16.96 7.00
C THR A 163 2.45 -16.48 6.22
N MET A 164 3.12 -17.41 5.57
CA MET A 164 4.28 -17.10 4.72
C MET A 164 3.93 -16.10 3.60
N ILE A 165 2.72 -16.15 3.04
CA ILE A 165 2.29 -15.36 1.88
C ILE A 165 1.56 -14.06 2.22
N GLY A 166 1.20 -13.84 3.49
CA GLY A 166 0.42 -12.66 3.88
C GLY A 166 1.19 -11.34 3.74
N THR A 167 2.51 -11.39 3.88
CA THR A 167 3.39 -10.22 3.75
C THR A 167 4.73 -10.58 3.08
N PRO A 168 5.31 -9.71 2.24
CA PRO A 168 6.58 -9.97 1.58
C PRO A 168 7.74 -10.33 2.52
N PRO A 169 7.94 -9.71 3.69
CA PRO A 169 8.98 -10.10 4.64
C PRO A 169 9.00 -11.58 4.99
N ASN A 170 7.84 -12.21 5.20
CA ASN A 170 7.77 -13.62 5.55
C ASN A 170 8.29 -14.52 4.43
N ILE A 171 7.93 -14.20 3.16
CA ILE A 171 8.43 -14.95 1.99
C ILE A 171 9.95 -14.77 1.88
N ILE A 172 10.44 -13.55 2.06
CA ILE A 172 11.86 -13.21 1.99
C ILE A 172 12.64 -13.99 3.04
N ILE A 173 12.20 -13.94 4.29
CA ILE A 173 12.86 -14.62 5.41
C ILE A 173 12.86 -16.14 5.21
N SER A 174 11.74 -16.71 4.76
CA SER A 174 11.64 -18.15 4.49
C SER A 174 12.63 -18.59 3.41
N THR A 175 12.68 -17.86 2.28
CA THR A 175 13.54 -18.23 1.16
C THR A 175 15.01 -17.96 1.47
N PHE A 176 15.31 -16.80 2.09
CA PHE A 176 16.65 -16.46 2.53
C PHE A 176 17.23 -17.51 3.51
N ARG A 177 16.43 -17.94 4.48
CA ARG A 177 16.81 -18.97 5.43
C ARG A 177 17.18 -20.28 4.74
N ASP A 178 16.33 -20.72 3.81
CA ASP A 178 16.52 -21.99 3.12
C ASP A 178 17.79 -21.99 2.27
N GLU A 179 18.03 -20.92 1.50
CA GLU A 179 19.25 -20.77 0.71
C GLU A 179 20.51 -20.69 1.59
N TYR A 180 20.42 -19.90 2.66
CA TYR A 180 21.55 -19.72 3.55
C TYR A 180 21.95 -21.04 4.21
N LEU A 181 20.98 -21.81 4.75
CA LEU A 181 21.25 -23.07 5.41
C LEU A 181 21.76 -24.13 4.42
N GLN A 182 21.29 -24.13 3.17
CA GLN A 182 21.84 -24.99 2.12
C GLN A 182 23.29 -24.62 1.78
N THR A 183 23.56 -23.35 1.57
CA THR A 183 24.95 -22.86 1.33
C THR A 183 25.87 -23.20 2.50
N LEU A 184 25.36 -23.14 3.73
CA LEU A 184 26.13 -23.48 4.92
C LEU A 184 26.39 -25.00 4.99
N ALA A 185 25.43 -25.83 4.57
CA ALA A 185 25.58 -27.28 4.54
C ALA A 185 26.65 -27.75 3.57
N ASP A 186 26.90 -27.00 2.50
CA ASP A 186 27.96 -27.30 1.53
C ASP A 186 29.38 -26.91 1.99
N GLN A 187 29.49 -26.24 3.16
CA GLN A 187 30.76 -25.78 3.73
C GLN A 187 31.26 -26.76 4.81
N PRO A 188 32.37 -27.46 4.62
CA PRO A 188 32.91 -28.40 5.61
C PRO A 188 33.19 -27.77 6.98
N GLU A 189 33.54 -26.49 7.00
CA GLU A 189 33.85 -25.72 8.21
C GLU A 189 32.61 -25.44 9.08
N ALA A 190 31.42 -25.47 8.47
CA ALA A 190 30.15 -25.24 9.16
C ALA A 190 29.55 -26.53 9.75
N ALA A 191 30.14 -27.71 9.49
CA ALA A 191 29.60 -28.98 9.98
C ALA A 191 29.44 -29.02 11.49
N ALA A 192 30.42 -28.50 12.26
CA ALA A 192 30.37 -28.45 13.71
C ALA A 192 29.25 -27.52 14.23
N TYR A 193 28.96 -26.43 13.53
CA TYR A 193 27.85 -25.54 13.85
C TYR A 193 26.51 -26.19 13.55
N LEU A 194 26.36 -26.82 12.37
CA LEU A 194 25.15 -27.52 11.97
C LEU A 194 24.83 -28.69 12.93
N ASP A 195 25.85 -29.44 13.35
CA ASP A 195 25.67 -30.52 14.33
C ASP A 195 25.16 -29.98 15.68
N LYS A 196 25.68 -28.81 16.10
CA LYS A 196 25.26 -28.16 17.35
C LYS A 196 23.80 -27.69 17.32
N ILE A 197 23.27 -27.24 16.17
CA ILE A 197 21.87 -26.80 16.01
C ILE A 197 20.94 -27.94 15.62
N GLY A 198 21.40 -29.21 15.61
CA GLY A 198 20.60 -30.39 15.29
C GLY A 198 20.46 -30.71 13.80
N GLY A 199 21.38 -30.25 12.96
CA GLY A 199 21.38 -30.44 11.52
C GLY A 199 20.74 -29.29 10.76
N VAL A 200 20.57 -29.47 9.43
CA VAL A 200 19.85 -28.48 8.58
C VAL A 200 18.36 -28.59 8.88
N PRO A 201 17.73 -27.56 9.48
CA PRO A 201 16.31 -27.62 9.79
C PRO A 201 15.46 -27.63 8.51
N ASP A 202 14.29 -28.26 8.57
CA ASP A 202 13.30 -28.27 7.49
C ASP A 202 12.91 -26.84 7.03
N SER A 203 12.65 -26.66 5.74
CA SER A 203 12.16 -25.39 5.16
C SER A 203 10.90 -24.90 5.86
N PHE A 204 10.80 -23.58 6.03
CA PHE A 204 9.59 -22.98 6.58
C PHE A 204 8.38 -23.26 5.67
N GLY A 205 7.39 -23.97 6.23
CA GLY A 205 6.13 -24.20 5.54
C GLY A 205 5.22 -22.97 5.57
N MET A 206 4.09 -23.07 4.84
CA MET A 206 3.07 -22.03 4.72
C MET A 206 2.63 -21.41 6.04
N PHE A 207 2.53 -22.21 7.10
CA PHE A 207 2.07 -21.82 8.44
C PHE A 207 3.19 -21.78 9.49
N ALA A 208 4.46 -21.82 9.09
CA ALA A 208 5.58 -21.74 10.04
C ALA A 208 5.57 -20.45 10.87
N PHE A 209 5.07 -19.36 10.29
CA PHE A 209 4.91 -18.07 10.96
C PHE A 209 3.68 -18.01 11.88
N ALA A 210 2.69 -18.91 11.73
CA ALA A 210 1.42 -18.85 12.42
C ALA A 210 1.53 -18.88 13.97
N PRO A 211 2.41 -19.66 14.60
CA PRO A 211 2.55 -19.67 16.04
C PRO A 211 2.90 -18.29 16.61
N VAL A 212 3.80 -17.56 15.96
CA VAL A 212 4.23 -16.22 16.39
C VAL A 212 3.33 -15.14 15.80
N GLY A 213 3.15 -15.12 14.48
CA GLY A 213 2.34 -14.13 13.78
C GLY A 213 0.86 -14.18 14.19
N GLY A 214 0.33 -15.37 14.49
CA GLY A 214 -1.03 -15.53 15.00
C GLY A 214 -1.22 -14.92 16.39
N LEU A 215 -0.25 -15.08 17.30
CA LEU A 215 -0.27 -14.42 18.59
C LEU A 215 -0.17 -12.90 18.45
N VAL A 216 0.76 -12.42 17.63
CA VAL A 216 0.95 -10.99 17.35
C VAL A 216 -0.33 -10.39 16.78
N ALA A 217 -0.95 -11.05 15.80
CA ALA A 217 -2.22 -10.61 15.22
C ALA A 217 -3.35 -10.60 16.26
N LEU A 218 -3.46 -11.63 17.10
CA LEU A 218 -4.46 -11.70 18.16
C LEU A 218 -4.29 -10.56 19.18
N LEU A 219 -3.08 -10.40 19.73
CA LEU A 219 -2.77 -9.34 20.69
C LEU A 219 -3.02 -7.96 20.10
N GLY A 220 -2.55 -7.74 18.86
CA GLY A 220 -2.70 -6.48 18.19
C GLY A 220 -4.15 -6.16 17.83
N VAL A 221 -4.93 -7.10 17.29
CA VAL A 221 -6.35 -6.92 17.00
C VAL A 221 -7.15 -6.66 18.29
N VAL A 222 -6.88 -7.37 19.36
CA VAL A 222 -7.49 -7.09 20.68
C VAL A 222 -7.13 -5.69 21.15
N PHE A 223 -5.86 -5.32 21.08
CA PHE A 223 -5.41 -3.99 21.47
C PHE A 223 -6.09 -2.87 20.66
N VAL A 224 -6.06 -2.95 19.32
CA VAL A 224 -6.64 -1.87 18.48
C VAL A 224 -8.15 -1.77 18.62
N THR A 225 -8.85 -2.88 18.93
CA THR A 225 -10.29 -2.92 19.10
C THR A 225 -10.76 -2.51 20.50
N VAL A 226 -9.99 -2.76 21.53
CA VAL A 226 -10.38 -2.45 22.93
C VAL A 226 -9.82 -1.11 23.37
N ILE A 227 -8.56 -0.82 23.06
CA ILE A 227 -7.83 0.36 23.56
C ILE A 227 -7.49 1.32 22.42
N GLY A 228 -6.92 0.82 21.33
CA GLY A 228 -6.22 1.60 20.31
C GLY A 228 -7.05 2.71 19.70
N TRP A 229 -8.29 2.46 19.31
CA TRP A 229 -9.15 3.48 18.70
C TRP A 229 -9.42 4.70 19.61
N ARG A 230 -9.28 4.54 20.95
CA ARG A 230 -9.43 5.64 21.92
C ARG A 230 -8.20 6.56 21.97
N LEU A 231 -7.06 6.10 21.47
CA LEU A 231 -5.80 6.87 21.41
C LEU A 231 -5.75 7.78 20.17
N ILE A 232 -6.69 7.65 19.26
CA ILE A 232 -6.76 8.47 18.04
C ILE A 232 -7.06 9.92 18.42
N PRO A 233 -6.29 10.92 17.90
CA PRO A 233 -6.47 12.32 18.22
C PRO A 233 -7.87 12.83 17.86
N LYS A 234 -8.48 13.61 18.76
CA LYS A 234 -9.82 14.17 18.56
C LYS A 234 -9.91 15.14 17.36
N ASP A 235 -8.81 15.74 16.97
CA ASP A 235 -8.75 16.62 15.78
C ASP A 235 -9.02 15.87 14.47
N SER A 236 -8.65 14.60 14.41
CA SER A 236 -8.98 13.72 13.26
C SER A 236 -10.46 13.34 13.23
N LEU A 237 -11.19 13.46 14.36
CA LEU A 237 -12.60 13.08 14.45
C LEU A 237 -13.55 14.09 13.79
N LYS A 238 -13.13 15.35 13.65
CA LYS A 238 -13.96 16.44 13.12
C LYS A 238 -13.99 16.51 11.59
N SER A 239 -13.11 15.77 10.91
CA SER A 239 -12.79 15.97 9.48
C SER A 239 -13.53 15.06 8.50
N ALA A 240 -14.57 14.33 8.89
CA ALA A 240 -15.04 13.17 8.13
C ALA A 240 -16.50 13.20 7.68
N GLY A 241 -17.15 14.36 7.62
CA GLY A 241 -18.43 14.48 6.90
C GLY A 241 -18.19 14.61 5.39
N LYS A 242 -18.88 13.80 4.55
CA LYS A 242 -18.79 13.92 3.08
C LYS A 242 -19.01 15.36 2.59
N ASP A 243 -19.95 16.09 3.21
CA ASP A 243 -20.28 17.47 2.87
C ASP A 243 -19.21 18.47 3.33
N GLU A 244 -18.45 18.15 4.40
CA GLU A 244 -17.40 19.02 4.95
C GLU A 244 -16.04 18.80 4.27
N MET A 245 -15.76 17.58 3.76
CA MET A 245 -14.46 17.24 3.17
C MET A 245 -14.17 18.04 1.89
N PHE A 246 -15.20 18.41 1.12
CA PHE A 246 -15.02 19.14 -0.13
C PHE A 246 -15.65 20.54 -0.12
N ALA A 247 -16.49 20.88 0.87
CA ALA A 247 -17.18 22.18 1.00
C ALA A 247 -17.80 22.67 -0.33
N LEU A 248 -18.31 21.74 -1.16
CA LEU A 248 -18.77 22.03 -2.53
C LEU A 248 -19.94 23.01 -2.55
N LYS A 249 -20.83 22.94 -1.54
CA LYS A 249 -22.04 23.78 -1.47
C LYS A 249 -21.70 25.26 -1.32
N GLU A 250 -20.51 25.63 -0.84
CA GLU A 250 -20.10 27.01 -0.63
C GLU A 250 -19.56 27.70 -1.90
N TYR A 251 -19.13 26.92 -2.90
CA TYR A 251 -18.43 27.40 -4.11
C TYR A 251 -19.18 27.17 -5.42
N ILE A 252 -20.33 26.47 -5.38
CA ILE A 252 -21.13 26.19 -6.58
C ILE A 252 -22.26 27.21 -6.69
N THR A 253 -22.36 27.84 -7.85
CA THR A 253 -23.42 28.78 -8.13
C THR A 253 -23.96 28.63 -9.54
N GLU A 254 -25.25 29.03 -9.75
CA GLU A 254 -25.86 29.07 -11.06
C GLU A 254 -25.66 30.48 -11.67
N VAL A 255 -25.07 30.50 -12.86
CA VAL A 255 -24.92 31.73 -13.63
C VAL A 255 -25.72 31.65 -14.92
N ARG A 256 -26.37 32.76 -15.28
CA ARG A 256 -27.09 32.95 -16.53
C ARG A 256 -26.29 33.86 -17.43
N VAL A 257 -26.29 33.57 -18.73
CA VAL A 257 -25.64 34.37 -19.78
C VAL A 257 -26.67 35.37 -20.36
N PRO A 258 -26.59 36.67 -20.01
CA PRO A 258 -27.42 37.71 -20.64
C PRO A 258 -27.02 37.94 -22.11
N GLU A 259 -27.85 38.67 -22.88
CA GLU A 259 -27.59 38.98 -24.27
C GLU A 259 -26.34 39.85 -24.49
N GLU A 260 -25.96 40.61 -23.45
CA GLU A 260 -24.80 41.54 -23.47
C GLU A 260 -23.50 40.92 -22.95
N CYS A 261 -23.48 39.60 -22.66
CA CYS A 261 -22.33 38.91 -22.06
C CYS A 261 -21.17 38.80 -23.05
N SER A 262 -19.95 39.18 -22.62
CA SER A 262 -18.73 39.12 -23.43
C SER A 262 -18.32 37.71 -23.83
N PHE A 263 -18.80 36.67 -23.12
CA PHE A 263 -18.47 35.28 -23.43
C PHE A 263 -19.30 34.65 -24.55
N ILE A 264 -20.31 35.35 -25.08
CA ILE A 264 -21.15 34.82 -26.17
C ILE A 264 -20.29 34.57 -27.42
N GLY A 265 -20.40 33.33 -27.95
CA GLY A 265 -19.63 32.89 -29.12
C GLY A 265 -18.28 32.26 -28.78
N MET A 266 -17.80 32.37 -27.56
CA MET A 266 -16.63 31.62 -27.07
C MET A 266 -17.02 30.18 -26.75
N THR A 267 -16.07 29.27 -26.86
CA THR A 267 -16.24 27.93 -26.33
C THR A 267 -16.11 27.93 -24.80
N LEU A 268 -16.73 26.96 -24.11
CA LEU A 268 -16.62 26.86 -22.65
C LEU A 268 -15.15 26.71 -22.20
N GLY A 269 -14.32 26.07 -23.03
CA GLY A 269 -12.88 25.95 -22.75
C GLY A 269 -12.12 27.28 -22.86
N GLU A 270 -12.54 28.18 -23.78
CA GLU A 270 -11.98 29.53 -23.90
C GLU A 270 -12.41 30.42 -22.74
N VAL A 271 -13.66 30.32 -22.27
CA VAL A 271 -14.15 31.04 -21.08
C VAL A 271 -13.37 30.64 -19.84
N GLU A 272 -13.10 29.35 -19.63
CA GLU A 272 -12.29 28.92 -18.50
C GLU A 272 -10.85 29.44 -18.57
N LYS A 273 -10.27 29.54 -19.77
CA LYS A 273 -8.93 30.13 -19.96
C LYS A 273 -8.95 31.66 -19.76
N ASP A 274 -9.95 32.36 -20.30
CA ASP A 274 -10.07 33.80 -20.18
C ASP A 274 -10.26 34.26 -18.74
N THR A 275 -11.00 33.48 -17.94
CA THR A 275 -11.14 33.69 -16.49
C THR A 275 -9.90 33.26 -15.68
N GLY A 276 -8.80 32.88 -16.35
CA GLY A 276 -7.56 32.41 -15.72
C GLY A 276 -7.75 31.13 -14.89
N GLU A 277 -8.65 30.25 -15.34
CA GLU A 277 -9.08 29.03 -14.65
C GLU A 277 -9.68 29.26 -13.24
N LYS A 278 -10.09 30.49 -12.93
CA LYS A 278 -10.73 30.84 -11.65
C LYS A 278 -12.19 30.39 -11.60
N MET A 279 -12.86 30.29 -12.74
CA MET A 279 -14.24 29.78 -12.88
C MET A 279 -14.22 28.47 -13.64
N MET A 280 -14.76 27.42 -13.06
CA MET A 280 -14.92 26.11 -13.68
C MET A 280 -16.40 25.87 -14.01
N ILE A 281 -16.70 25.55 -15.27
CA ILE A 281 -18.04 25.23 -15.73
C ILE A 281 -18.20 23.72 -15.74
N PHE A 282 -19.06 23.18 -14.86
CA PHE A 282 -19.23 21.74 -14.70
C PHE A 282 -20.64 21.25 -15.04
N GLY A 283 -21.62 22.14 -15.19
CA GLY A 283 -22.98 21.79 -15.55
C GLY A 283 -23.61 22.77 -16.52
N PHE A 284 -24.39 22.26 -17.47
CA PHE A 284 -25.30 23.01 -18.33
C PHE A 284 -26.74 22.66 -17.97
N ILE A 285 -27.56 23.68 -17.66
CA ILE A 285 -28.95 23.49 -17.26
C ILE A 285 -29.84 23.65 -18.47
N LYS A 286 -30.53 22.58 -18.89
CA LYS A 286 -31.54 22.64 -19.96
C LYS A 286 -32.79 23.41 -19.53
N LYS A 287 -33.64 23.76 -20.49
CA LYS A 287 -34.92 24.47 -20.25
C LYS A 287 -35.89 23.65 -19.37
N ASP A 288 -35.76 22.32 -19.38
CA ASP A 288 -36.53 21.38 -18.54
C ASP A 288 -35.98 21.26 -17.10
N GLY A 289 -34.90 21.98 -16.78
CA GLY A 289 -34.25 21.95 -15.47
C GLY A 289 -33.24 20.83 -15.27
N LYS A 290 -33.05 19.92 -16.24
CA LYS A 290 -32.05 18.85 -16.17
C LYS A 290 -30.64 19.39 -16.34
N VAL A 291 -29.71 18.92 -15.51
CA VAL A 291 -28.29 19.26 -15.59
C VAL A 291 -27.58 18.24 -16.44
N MET A 292 -26.78 18.71 -17.40
CA MET A 292 -25.94 17.89 -18.27
C MET A 292 -24.48 18.30 -18.13
N THR A 293 -23.57 17.34 -18.32
CA THR A 293 -22.13 17.65 -18.42
C THR A 293 -21.86 18.43 -19.71
N PRO A 294 -21.31 19.64 -19.62
CA PRO A 294 -21.05 20.44 -20.82
C PRO A 294 -19.80 19.95 -21.54
N ASN A 295 -19.86 19.87 -22.86
CA ASN A 295 -18.68 19.68 -23.68
C ASN A 295 -17.93 21.02 -23.81
N ARG A 296 -16.63 21.04 -23.58
CA ARG A 296 -15.79 22.27 -23.64
C ARG A 296 -15.79 22.96 -25.00
N ASN A 297 -16.06 22.22 -26.04
CA ASN A 297 -16.19 22.77 -27.40
C ASN A 297 -17.57 23.40 -27.64
N ASN A 298 -18.50 23.30 -26.67
CA ASN A 298 -19.79 23.95 -26.82
C ASN A 298 -19.64 25.45 -26.72
N LEU A 299 -20.32 26.15 -27.65
CA LEU A 299 -20.36 27.61 -27.69
C LEU A 299 -21.32 28.13 -26.62
N VAL A 300 -20.88 29.20 -25.95
CA VAL A 300 -21.71 29.96 -25.03
C VAL A 300 -22.77 30.74 -25.81
N ARG A 301 -24.05 30.56 -25.44
CA ARG A 301 -25.20 31.23 -26.10
C ARG A 301 -25.95 32.08 -25.08
N ALA A 302 -26.51 33.19 -25.57
CA ALA A 302 -27.40 34.00 -24.77
C ALA A 302 -28.58 33.20 -24.20
N GLY A 303 -28.95 33.47 -22.95
CA GLY A 303 -30.00 32.76 -22.22
C GLY A 303 -29.60 31.42 -21.64
N SER A 304 -28.39 30.91 -21.92
CA SER A 304 -27.87 29.69 -21.35
C SER A 304 -27.65 29.82 -19.85
N ARG A 305 -27.84 28.71 -19.11
CA ARG A 305 -27.59 28.62 -17.66
C ARG A 305 -26.53 27.56 -17.40
N TYR A 306 -25.55 27.92 -16.60
CA TYR A 306 -24.44 27.04 -16.24
C TYR A 306 -24.28 26.93 -14.74
N LEU A 307 -23.89 25.74 -14.26
CA LEU A 307 -23.37 25.54 -12.93
C LEU A 307 -21.87 25.77 -12.97
N VAL A 308 -21.40 26.70 -12.16
CA VAL A 308 -20.00 27.07 -12.09
C VAL A 308 -19.48 26.93 -10.67
N LYS A 309 -18.23 26.50 -10.56
CA LYS A 309 -17.45 26.52 -9.33
C LYS A 309 -16.50 27.70 -9.39
N VAL A 310 -16.62 28.61 -8.44
CA VAL A 310 -15.82 29.84 -8.39
C VAL A 310 -15.74 30.36 -6.95
N ASP A 311 -14.61 30.95 -6.58
CA ASP A 311 -14.50 31.64 -5.30
C ASP A 311 -15.41 32.88 -5.27
N PRO A 312 -16.15 33.17 -4.17
CA PRO A 312 -17.02 34.33 -4.08
C PRO A 312 -16.34 35.68 -4.39
N VAL A 313 -15.06 35.81 -4.10
CA VAL A 313 -14.28 37.03 -4.40
C VAL A 313 -14.01 37.14 -5.89
N ASP A 314 -13.61 36.05 -6.54
CA ASP A 314 -13.35 35.99 -7.98
C ASP A 314 -14.67 36.06 -8.78
N LEU A 315 -15.77 35.49 -8.25
CA LEU A 315 -17.09 35.52 -8.90
C LEU A 315 -17.54 36.96 -9.19
N LYS A 316 -17.43 37.84 -8.19
CA LYS A 316 -17.83 39.23 -8.36
C LYS A 316 -17.02 39.93 -9.46
N ALA A 317 -15.70 39.72 -9.46
CA ALA A 317 -14.81 40.30 -10.47
C ALA A 317 -15.14 39.79 -11.88
N ILE A 318 -15.40 38.47 -12.01
CA ILE A 318 -15.78 37.85 -13.30
C ILE A 318 -17.14 38.36 -13.77
N MET A 319 -18.12 38.50 -12.90
CA MET A 319 -19.45 39.03 -13.25
C MET A 319 -19.38 40.47 -13.69
N ASP A 320 -18.60 41.33 -13.02
CA ASP A 320 -18.44 42.72 -13.35
C ASP A 320 -17.74 42.90 -14.70
N GLN A 321 -16.82 41.99 -15.08
CA GLN A 321 -16.09 42.03 -16.34
C GLN A 321 -16.88 41.39 -17.50
N SER A 322 -17.58 40.28 -17.25
CA SER A 322 -18.22 39.50 -18.31
C SER A 322 -19.70 39.79 -18.54
N GLY A 323 -20.35 40.45 -17.57
CA GLY A 323 -21.80 40.68 -17.62
C GLY A 323 -22.63 39.47 -17.22
N LEU A 324 -22.03 38.37 -16.69
CA LEU A 324 -22.78 37.22 -16.19
C LEU A 324 -23.70 37.63 -15.01
N ARG A 325 -24.86 36.99 -14.87
CA ARG A 325 -25.80 37.25 -13.79
C ARG A 325 -26.02 35.99 -12.92
N LEU A 326 -26.10 36.18 -11.59
CA LEU A 326 -26.45 35.13 -10.63
C LEU A 326 -27.96 34.86 -10.67
N GLU A 327 -28.33 33.56 -10.66
CA GLU A 327 -29.72 33.13 -10.47
C GLU A 327 -29.91 32.67 -9.01
N LYS A 328 -30.95 33.19 -8.31
CA LYS A 328 -31.09 33.09 -6.84
C LYS A 328 -31.65 31.76 -6.30
N GLU A 329 -31.99 30.76 -7.11
CA GLU A 329 -32.77 29.58 -6.68
C GLU A 329 -31.98 28.27 -6.53
N LEU A 330 -30.80 28.29 -5.94
CA LEU A 330 -29.92 27.09 -5.94
C LEU A 330 -30.19 26.07 -4.83
N ARG A 331 -30.78 26.45 -3.69
CA ARG A 331 -30.80 25.59 -2.49
C ARG A 331 -31.62 24.28 -2.62
N SER A 332 -32.58 24.19 -3.54
CA SER A 332 -33.45 23.02 -3.71
C SER A 332 -33.05 22.10 -4.88
N ARG A 333 -32.07 22.48 -5.71
CA ARG A 333 -31.71 21.75 -6.94
C ARG A 333 -30.39 20.96 -6.86
N ILE A 334 -29.54 21.26 -5.90
CA ILE A 334 -28.26 20.53 -5.75
C ILE A 334 -28.51 19.06 -5.36
N ASP A 335 -29.56 18.79 -4.60
CA ASP A 335 -29.94 17.43 -4.20
C ASP A 335 -30.57 16.61 -5.36
N ASN A 336 -30.87 17.25 -6.51
CA ASN A 336 -31.44 16.64 -7.71
C ASN A 336 -30.45 16.67 -8.92
N ILE A 337 -29.15 16.85 -8.70
CA ILE A 337 -28.13 16.83 -9.76
C ILE A 337 -27.85 15.39 -10.27
N GLU A 338 -28.45 14.38 -9.68
CA GLU A 338 -28.46 12.99 -10.17
C GLU A 338 -29.34 12.89 -11.46
N GLY A 339 -28.84 13.41 -12.56
CA GLY A 339 -29.30 13.04 -13.88
C GLY A 339 -28.69 11.69 -14.26
N GLU A 340 -29.40 10.86 -15.02
CA GLU A 340 -28.99 9.52 -15.44
C GLU A 340 -27.61 9.42 -16.08
N ASP A 341 -26.93 10.54 -16.40
CA ASP A 341 -25.66 10.58 -17.14
C ASP A 341 -24.48 11.25 -16.39
N VAL A 342 -24.64 11.77 -15.17
CA VAL A 342 -23.56 12.48 -14.45
C VAL A 342 -23.42 12.02 -13.02
N ASN A 343 -22.36 11.27 -12.74
CA ASN A 343 -22.06 10.79 -11.41
C ASN A 343 -20.85 11.51 -10.81
N PHE A 344 -20.87 11.66 -9.48
CA PHE A 344 -19.74 12.12 -8.69
C PHE A 344 -19.16 10.93 -7.91
N THR A 345 -17.90 10.66 -8.10
CA THR A 345 -17.22 9.56 -7.41
C THR A 345 -15.99 10.07 -6.70
N GLU A 346 -15.88 9.74 -5.43
CA GLU A 346 -14.68 9.98 -4.64
C GLU A 346 -13.69 8.85 -4.87
N VAL A 347 -12.44 9.19 -5.17
CA VAL A 347 -11.35 8.22 -5.36
C VAL A 347 -10.12 8.63 -4.57
N VAL A 348 -9.38 7.65 -4.05
CA VAL A 348 -8.10 7.88 -3.36
C VAL A 348 -6.94 7.62 -4.30
N VAL A 349 -5.94 8.49 -4.24
CA VAL A 349 -4.67 8.30 -4.93
C VAL A 349 -3.87 7.25 -4.15
N THR A 350 -3.72 6.07 -4.74
CA THR A 350 -2.95 4.97 -4.15
C THR A 350 -1.44 5.18 -4.32
N PRO A 351 -0.59 4.49 -3.57
CA PRO A 351 0.86 4.56 -3.74
C PRO A 351 1.35 4.23 -5.16
N ASN A 352 0.64 3.33 -5.85
CA ASN A 352 0.97 2.90 -7.22
C ASN A 352 0.25 3.71 -8.30
N SER A 353 -0.48 4.77 -7.93
CA SER A 353 -1.20 5.59 -8.88
C SER A 353 -0.25 6.36 -9.81
N GLN A 354 -0.58 6.37 -11.11
CA GLN A 354 0.11 7.18 -12.11
C GLN A 354 -0.04 8.70 -11.87
N LEU A 355 -0.94 9.10 -10.97
CA LEU A 355 -1.18 10.50 -10.63
C LEU A 355 -0.19 11.05 -9.60
N VAL A 356 0.55 10.21 -8.89
CA VAL A 356 1.51 10.67 -7.86
C VAL A 356 2.57 11.59 -8.48
N GLY A 357 2.71 12.82 -7.93
CA GLY A 357 3.62 13.84 -8.44
C GLY A 357 3.16 14.51 -9.75
N ARG A 358 1.92 14.22 -10.21
CA ARG A 358 1.34 14.82 -11.41
C ARG A 358 0.26 15.83 -11.06
N SER A 359 -0.11 16.66 -12.04
CA SER A 359 -1.13 17.70 -11.89
C SER A 359 -2.44 17.32 -12.58
N ARG A 360 -3.47 18.16 -12.41
CA ARG A 360 -4.76 18.08 -13.13
C ARG A 360 -4.59 17.95 -14.65
N ALA A 361 -3.59 18.60 -15.23
CA ALA A 361 -3.34 18.54 -16.68
C ALA A 361 -3.04 17.11 -17.16
N PHE A 362 -2.28 16.34 -16.37
CA PHE A 362 -2.01 14.94 -16.68
C PHE A 362 -3.27 14.07 -16.59
N LEU A 363 -4.07 14.20 -15.51
CA LEU A 363 -5.35 13.49 -15.38
C LEU A 363 -6.23 13.76 -16.60
N ARG A 364 -6.35 15.03 -16.97
CA ARG A 364 -7.14 15.48 -18.11
C ARG A 364 -6.69 14.89 -19.44
N SER A 365 -5.37 14.83 -19.68
CA SER A 365 -4.82 14.24 -20.92
C SER A 365 -5.07 12.73 -20.98
N ARG A 366 -5.00 12.04 -19.83
CA ARG A 366 -5.21 10.58 -19.75
C ARG A 366 -6.66 10.15 -19.88
N THR A 367 -7.58 10.99 -19.42
CA THR A 367 -9.03 10.72 -19.50
C THR A 367 -9.69 11.31 -20.74
N SER A 368 -8.93 11.92 -21.67
CA SER A 368 -9.46 12.59 -22.86
C SER A 368 -10.64 13.54 -22.54
N ASN A 369 -10.60 14.19 -21.36
CA ASN A 369 -11.66 15.04 -20.82
C ASN A 369 -13.00 14.31 -20.50
N SER A 370 -13.07 12.98 -20.52
CA SER A 370 -14.28 12.24 -20.14
C SER A 370 -14.54 12.26 -18.62
N VAL A 371 -13.50 12.54 -17.83
CA VAL A 371 -13.58 12.70 -16.37
C VAL A 371 -13.03 14.06 -15.97
N VAL A 372 -13.77 14.77 -15.13
CA VAL A 372 -13.43 16.12 -14.65
C VAL A 372 -13.07 16.05 -13.14
N LEU A 373 -11.94 16.64 -12.78
CA LEU A 373 -11.55 16.82 -11.37
C LEU A 373 -12.29 18.04 -10.80
N MET A 374 -13.13 17.79 -9.79
CA MET A 374 -13.94 18.81 -9.12
C MET A 374 -13.28 19.38 -7.87
N ALA A 375 -12.65 18.51 -7.07
CA ALA A 375 -12.00 18.91 -5.83
C ALA A 375 -10.90 17.92 -5.44
N VAL A 376 -9.97 18.40 -4.61
CA VAL A 376 -8.93 17.59 -3.98
C VAL A 376 -8.97 17.85 -2.48
N ALA A 377 -9.03 16.79 -1.69
CA ALA A 377 -8.87 16.86 -0.24
C ALA A 377 -7.58 16.14 0.16
N ARG A 378 -6.82 16.74 1.06
CA ARG A 378 -5.60 16.19 1.63
C ARG A 378 -5.70 16.17 3.15
N GLN A 379 -5.45 15.00 3.75
CA GLN A 379 -5.58 14.80 5.20
C GLN A 379 -6.96 15.28 5.73
N GLY A 380 -8.03 14.98 4.98
CA GLY A 380 -9.40 15.34 5.33
C GLY A 380 -9.76 16.84 5.22
N GLN A 381 -8.87 17.65 4.64
CA GLN A 381 -9.11 19.08 4.42
C GLN A 381 -9.14 19.40 2.93
N PRO A 382 -10.08 20.22 2.45
CA PRO A 382 -10.10 20.65 1.06
C PRO A 382 -8.86 21.50 0.75
N ILE A 383 -8.23 21.25 -0.40
CA ILE A 383 -7.11 22.08 -0.86
C ILE A 383 -7.69 23.35 -1.48
N GLN A 384 -7.41 24.50 -0.86
CA GLN A 384 -7.86 25.82 -1.32
C GLN A 384 -7.00 26.42 -2.44
N LYS A 385 -5.93 25.73 -2.88
CA LYS A 385 -5.09 26.16 -4.01
C LYS A 385 -5.83 25.94 -5.33
N ARG A 386 -5.44 26.66 -6.39
CA ARG A 386 -5.92 26.41 -7.74
C ARG A 386 -5.67 24.95 -8.10
N LEU A 387 -6.69 24.24 -8.60
CA LEU A 387 -6.59 22.81 -8.94
C LEU A 387 -5.53 22.52 -10.01
N GLY A 388 -5.20 23.50 -10.85
CA GLY A 388 -4.13 23.40 -11.87
C GLY A 388 -2.73 23.30 -11.26
N ASP A 389 -2.53 23.92 -10.09
CA ASP A 389 -1.23 24.00 -9.39
C ASP A 389 -1.04 22.90 -8.34
N VAL A 390 -2.03 22.01 -8.19
CA VAL A 390 -1.99 20.92 -7.22
C VAL A 390 -1.27 19.72 -7.82
N GLU A 391 -0.15 19.34 -7.22
CA GLU A 391 0.48 18.05 -7.44
C GLU A 391 -0.17 17.00 -6.52
N PHE A 392 -0.65 15.91 -7.11
CA PHE A 392 -1.31 14.84 -6.38
C PHE A 392 -0.29 14.05 -5.55
N ARG A 393 -0.70 13.68 -4.34
CA ARG A 393 0.09 12.86 -3.40
C ARG A 393 -0.67 11.61 -3.01
N VAL A 394 0.05 10.59 -2.57
CA VAL A 394 -0.56 9.39 -2.00
C VAL A 394 -1.48 9.77 -0.84
N GLY A 395 -2.69 9.19 -0.83
CA GLY A 395 -3.71 9.47 0.17
C GLY A 395 -4.57 10.72 -0.12
N ASP A 396 -4.30 11.49 -1.20
CA ASP A 396 -5.22 12.54 -1.63
C ASP A 396 -6.56 11.92 -2.06
N VAL A 397 -7.66 12.54 -1.64
CA VAL A 397 -9.00 12.18 -2.09
C VAL A 397 -9.41 13.14 -3.20
N LEU A 398 -9.73 12.58 -4.37
CA LEU A 398 -10.16 13.33 -5.54
C LEU A 398 -11.66 13.15 -5.71
N LEU A 399 -12.39 14.23 -5.93
CA LEU A 399 -13.78 14.18 -6.37
C LEU A 399 -13.79 14.28 -7.90
N LEU A 400 -14.20 13.20 -8.55
CA LEU A 400 -14.29 13.07 -10.00
C LEU A 400 -15.74 13.16 -10.44
N GLN A 401 -15.99 13.81 -11.57
CA GLN A 401 -17.27 13.91 -12.24
C GLN A 401 -17.17 13.31 -13.63
N GLY A 402 -18.16 12.51 -14.02
CA GLY A 402 -18.25 11.91 -15.36
C GLY A 402 -19.35 10.86 -15.44
N VAL A 403 -19.43 10.18 -16.58
CA VAL A 403 -20.26 8.97 -16.72
C VAL A 403 -19.64 7.86 -15.87
N GLN A 404 -20.47 7.10 -15.17
CA GLN A 404 -20.00 6.09 -14.18
C GLN A 404 -18.99 5.11 -14.79
N ASP A 405 -19.30 4.56 -15.97
CA ASP A 405 -18.42 3.61 -16.66
C ASP A 405 -17.04 4.22 -16.98
N ASN A 406 -17.01 5.49 -17.41
CA ASN A 406 -15.77 6.20 -17.70
C ASN A 406 -14.94 6.46 -16.44
N ILE A 407 -15.60 6.82 -15.32
CA ILE A 407 -14.91 7.04 -14.04
C ILE A 407 -14.29 5.72 -13.57
N GLU A 408 -15.02 4.61 -13.65
CA GLU A 408 -14.52 3.29 -13.23
C GLU A 408 -13.34 2.81 -14.10
N GLU A 409 -13.45 2.95 -15.42
CA GLU A 409 -12.38 2.57 -16.35
C GLU A 409 -11.11 3.38 -16.08
N HIS A 410 -11.24 4.71 -15.97
CA HIS A 410 -10.09 5.57 -15.72
C HIS A 410 -9.54 5.42 -14.31
N ALA A 411 -10.38 5.23 -13.29
CA ALA A 411 -9.92 4.95 -11.94
C ALA A 411 -9.09 3.66 -11.90
N ALA A 412 -9.54 2.61 -12.58
CA ALA A 412 -8.79 1.36 -12.69
C ALA A 412 -7.47 1.53 -13.45
N SER A 413 -7.47 2.25 -14.58
CA SER A 413 -6.26 2.46 -15.41
C SER A 413 -5.22 3.33 -14.72
N LEU A 414 -5.63 4.29 -13.90
CA LEU A 414 -4.77 5.22 -13.16
C LEU A 414 -4.44 4.69 -11.75
N HIS A 415 -4.87 3.49 -11.39
CA HIS A 415 -4.70 2.87 -10.07
C HIS A 415 -5.23 3.78 -8.94
N LEU A 416 -6.43 4.30 -9.12
CA LEU A 416 -7.18 5.03 -8.10
C LEU A 416 -8.14 4.08 -7.40
N LEU A 417 -8.38 4.29 -6.11
CA LEU A 417 -9.32 3.49 -5.32
C LEU A 417 -10.62 4.27 -5.13
N PRO A 418 -11.75 3.82 -5.72
CA PRO A 418 -13.06 4.41 -5.46
C PRO A 418 -13.48 4.22 -4.00
N LEU A 419 -14.01 5.28 -3.37
CA LEU A 419 -14.52 5.26 -1.98
C LEU A 419 -16.02 4.92 -1.88
N ALA A 420 -16.76 5.04 -2.98
CA ALA A 420 -18.17 4.62 -3.06
C ALA A 420 -18.28 3.15 -3.45
N GLU A 421 -19.34 2.48 -2.97
CA GLU A 421 -19.64 1.09 -3.38
C GLU A 421 -19.88 1.03 -4.89
N ARG A 422 -19.20 0.07 -5.52
CA ARG A 422 -19.67 -0.47 -6.81
C ARG A 422 -21.00 -1.15 -6.56
N GLU A 423 -21.98 -0.94 -7.43
CA GLU A 423 -23.15 -1.81 -7.48
C GLU A 423 -22.64 -3.26 -7.54
N VAL A 424 -23.03 -4.05 -6.55
CA VAL A 424 -22.61 -5.44 -6.41
C VAL A 424 -23.09 -6.18 -7.65
N ARG A 425 -22.20 -6.45 -8.60
CA ARG A 425 -22.48 -7.47 -9.61
C ARG A 425 -22.68 -8.75 -8.84
N VAL A 426 -23.91 -9.23 -8.82
CA VAL A 426 -24.28 -10.51 -8.21
C VAL A 426 -23.49 -11.61 -8.92
N GLY A 427 -22.26 -11.83 -8.42
CA GLY A 427 -21.39 -12.87 -8.89
C GLY A 427 -22.01 -14.22 -8.58
N ILE A 428 -22.03 -15.08 -9.56
CA ILE A 428 -22.59 -16.43 -9.48
C ILE A 428 -21.88 -17.17 -8.33
N PHE A 429 -22.60 -17.56 -7.27
CA PHE A 429 -22.09 -18.28 -6.09
C PHE A 429 -21.16 -19.47 -6.44
N SER A 430 -21.37 -20.10 -7.60
CA SER A 430 -20.51 -21.18 -8.11
C SER A 430 -19.04 -20.76 -8.32
N LYS A 431 -18.78 -19.52 -8.74
CA LYS A 431 -17.41 -19.03 -8.95
C LYS A 431 -16.66 -18.82 -7.64
N ILE A 432 -17.35 -18.43 -6.56
CA ILE A 432 -16.76 -18.28 -5.23
C ILE A 432 -16.20 -19.62 -4.74
N THR A 433 -17.03 -20.65 -4.75
CA THR A 433 -16.65 -21.98 -4.25
C THR A 433 -15.46 -22.55 -5.04
N ILE A 434 -15.48 -22.42 -6.37
CA ILE A 434 -14.39 -22.89 -7.23
C ILE A 434 -13.10 -22.11 -6.95
N ALA A 435 -13.17 -20.78 -6.84
CA ALA A 435 -12.00 -19.96 -6.59
C ALA A 435 -11.35 -20.31 -5.25
N VAL A 436 -12.14 -20.44 -4.19
CA VAL A 436 -11.65 -20.86 -2.87
C VAL A 436 -11.10 -22.28 -2.91
N ALA A 437 -11.76 -23.21 -3.58
CA ALA A 437 -11.29 -24.60 -3.68
C ALA A 437 -9.93 -24.72 -4.37
N ILE A 438 -9.71 -23.99 -5.48
CA ILE A 438 -8.41 -23.94 -6.16
C ILE A 438 -7.33 -23.40 -5.23
N PHE A 439 -7.62 -22.33 -4.51
CA PHE A 439 -6.66 -21.71 -3.59
C PHE A 439 -6.30 -22.66 -2.44
N VAL A 440 -7.32 -23.27 -1.82
CA VAL A 440 -7.11 -24.27 -0.76
C VAL A 440 -6.31 -25.47 -1.29
N ALA A 441 -6.60 -25.95 -2.49
CA ALA A 441 -5.83 -27.03 -3.12
C ALA A 441 -4.36 -26.66 -3.31
N ALA A 442 -4.06 -25.44 -3.77
CA ALA A 442 -2.68 -24.97 -3.93
C ALA A 442 -1.95 -24.89 -2.57
N ILE A 443 -2.64 -24.41 -1.52
CA ILE A 443 -2.11 -24.41 -0.15
C ILE A 443 -1.82 -25.83 0.33
N LEU A 444 -2.75 -26.77 0.13
CA LEU A 444 -2.56 -28.15 0.54
C LEU A 444 -1.40 -28.82 -0.19
N LEU A 445 -1.25 -28.61 -1.50
CA LEU A 445 -0.12 -29.13 -2.29
C LEU A 445 1.22 -28.62 -1.73
N SER A 446 1.28 -27.35 -1.36
CA SER A 446 2.47 -26.76 -0.74
C SER A 446 2.68 -27.27 0.70
N MET A 447 1.61 -27.34 1.51
CA MET A 447 1.66 -27.77 2.90
C MET A 447 2.13 -29.21 3.06
N PHE A 448 1.65 -30.12 2.19
CA PHE A 448 2.07 -31.53 2.20
C PHE A 448 3.38 -31.78 1.44
N LYS A 449 4.10 -30.70 1.06
CA LYS A 449 5.37 -30.77 0.32
C LYS A 449 5.27 -31.59 -0.99
N ILE A 450 4.06 -31.70 -1.60
CA ILE A 450 3.84 -32.40 -2.88
C ILE A 450 4.46 -31.61 -4.03
N MET A 451 4.35 -30.25 -3.96
CA MET A 451 4.94 -29.32 -4.90
C MET A 451 5.51 -28.10 -4.15
N PRO A 452 6.59 -27.49 -4.66
CA PRO A 452 7.08 -26.20 -4.16
C PRO A 452 5.96 -25.16 -4.20
N THR A 453 5.93 -24.25 -3.19
CA THR A 453 4.89 -23.22 -3.04
C THR A 453 4.73 -22.37 -4.31
N THR A 454 5.85 -21.97 -4.93
CA THR A 454 5.87 -21.18 -6.16
C THR A 454 5.14 -21.89 -7.29
N LEU A 455 5.41 -23.19 -7.51
CA LEU A 455 4.78 -23.98 -8.58
C LEU A 455 3.31 -24.26 -8.28
N SER A 456 2.94 -24.52 -7.01
CA SER A 456 1.55 -24.72 -6.58
C SER A 456 0.71 -23.47 -6.89
N PHE A 457 1.25 -22.28 -6.65
CA PHE A 457 0.56 -21.01 -6.92
C PHE A 457 0.50 -20.68 -8.42
N LEU A 458 1.54 -20.97 -9.20
CA LEU A 458 1.49 -20.84 -10.66
C LEU A 458 0.42 -21.77 -11.24
N GLY A 459 0.31 -22.99 -10.73
CA GLY A 459 -0.75 -23.93 -11.10
C GLY A 459 -2.16 -23.40 -10.80
N ALA A 460 -2.34 -22.76 -9.63
CA ALA A 460 -3.61 -22.12 -9.27
C ALA A 460 -3.95 -20.95 -10.21
N ILE A 461 -2.98 -20.13 -10.60
CA ILE A 461 -3.18 -19.04 -11.55
C ILE A 461 -3.63 -19.59 -12.91
N LEU A 462 -2.98 -20.63 -13.40
CA LEU A 462 -3.38 -21.29 -14.65
C LEU A 462 -4.82 -21.80 -14.56
N ALA A 463 -5.19 -22.46 -13.45
CA ALA A 463 -6.57 -22.92 -13.23
C ALA A 463 -7.57 -21.75 -13.22
N TYR A 464 -7.25 -20.61 -12.59
CA TYR A 464 -8.12 -19.42 -12.60
C TYR A 464 -8.31 -18.84 -14.01
N VAL A 465 -7.25 -18.83 -14.82
CA VAL A 465 -7.32 -18.35 -16.20
C VAL A 465 -8.18 -19.30 -17.05
N PHE A 466 -7.93 -20.62 -16.99
CA PHE A 466 -8.69 -21.61 -17.77
C PHE A 466 -10.17 -21.66 -17.40
N LEU A 467 -10.52 -21.45 -16.13
CA LEU A 467 -11.90 -21.42 -15.66
C LEU A 467 -12.57 -20.04 -15.81
N GLY A 468 -11.89 -19.05 -16.39
CA GLY A 468 -12.44 -17.72 -16.65
C GLY A 468 -12.76 -16.92 -15.38
N ILE A 469 -12.10 -17.24 -14.27
CA ILE A 469 -12.18 -16.48 -13.01
C ILE A 469 -11.29 -15.25 -13.10
N LEU A 470 -10.12 -15.39 -13.71
CA LEU A 470 -9.15 -14.33 -13.94
C LEU A 470 -9.00 -14.05 -15.43
N PRO A 471 -9.44 -12.88 -15.94
CA PRO A 471 -9.20 -12.48 -17.32
C PRO A 471 -7.70 -12.29 -17.59
N LEU A 472 -7.20 -12.73 -18.76
CA LEU A 472 -5.78 -12.57 -19.14
C LEU A 472 -5.27 -11.14 -19.08
N ARG A 473 -6.14 -10.17 -19.42
CA ARG A 473 -5.79 -8.73 -19.34
C ARG A 473 -5.44 -8.25 -17.94
N ASP A 474 -5.99 -8.91 -16.90
CA ASP A 474 -5.81 -8.51 -15.50
C ASP A 474 -4.60 -9.21 -14.86
N LEU A 475 -4.03 -10.25 -15.53
CA LEU A 475 -2.93 -11.06 -15.02
C LEU A 475 -1.72 -10.21 -14.61
N TYR A 476 -1.31 -9.28 -15.47
CA TYR A 476 -0.12 -8.45 -15.27
C TYR A 476 -0.42 -7.11 -14.59
N ARG A 477 -1.68 -6.69 -14.56
CA ARG A 477 -2.08 -5.39 -13.98
C ARG A 477 -2.02 -5.35 -12.46
N GLU A 478 -2.20 -6.49 -11.81
CA GLU A 478 -2.22 -6.60 -10.35
C GLU A 478 -0.84 -6.87 -9.75
N ILE A 479 0.16 -7.15 -10.58
CA ILE A 479 1.54 -7.30 -10.11
C ILE A 479 2.06 -5.92 -9.72
N ASP A 480 2.47 -5.79 -8.45
CA ASP A 480 3.16 -4.60 -7.95
C ASP A 480 4.62 -4.61 -8.44
N TRP A 481 4.82 -4.17 -9.68
CA TRP A 481 6.14 -4.14 -10.32
C TRP A 481 7.22 -3.47 -9.48
N PRO A 482 6.95 -2.35 -8.77
CA PRO A 482 7.92 -1.78 -7.84
C PRO A 482 8.44 -2.76 -6.79
N VAL A 483 7.57 -3.60 -6.22
CA VAL A 483 7.99 -4.63 -5.25
C VAL A 483 8.82 -5.71 -5.94
N ILE A 484 8.43 -6.15 -7.13
CA ILE A 484 9.18 -7.15 -7.91
C ILE A 484 10.59 -6.63 -8.25
N VAL A 485 10.69 -5.38 -8.71
CA VAL A 485 11.98 -4.75 -9.04
C VAL A 485 12.84 -4.56 -7.78
N LEU A 486 12.24 -4.11 -6.67
CA LEU A 486 12.91 -4.00 -5.39
C LEU A 486 13.54 -5.33 -4.97
N LEU A 487 12.74 -6.41 -4.96
CA LEU A 487 13.20 -7.73 -4.54
C LEU A 487 14.29 -8.24 -5.47
N GLY A 488 14.06 -8.21 -6.79
CA GLY A 488 15.00 -8.69 -7.79
C GLY A 488 16.36 -7.98 -7.72
N ALA A 489 16.37 -6.68 -7.41
CA ALA A 489 17.59 -5.91 -7.26
C ALA A 489 18.27 -6.09 -5.89
N MET A 490 17.49 -6.18 -4.80
CA MET A 490 18.04 -6.23 -3.45
C MET A 490 18.55 -7.61 -3.04
N ILE A 491 18.08 -8.71 -3.65
CA ILE A 491 18.58 -10.06 -3.37
C ILE A 491 20.06 -10.15 -3.66
N PRO A 492 20.59 -9.79 -4.85
CA PRO A 492 22.04 -9.79 -5.08
C PRO A 492 22.80 -8.81 -4.16
N VAL A 493 22.22 -7.64 -3.85
CA VAL A 493 22.82 -6.68 -2.91
C VAL A 493 22.97 -7.31 -1.50
N SER A 494 21.94 -8.04 -1.05
CA SER A 494 21.98 -8.80 0.21
C SER A 494 23.02 -9.93 0.15
N GLY A 495 23.17 -10.59 -0.99
CA GLY A 495 24.21 -11.59 -1.23
C GLY A 495 25.64 -11.01 -1.09
N ALA A 496 25.86 -9.79 -1.57
CA ALA A 496 27.16 -9.11 -1.45
C ALA A 496 27.57 -8.82 0.01
N LEU A 497 26.61 -8.65 0.93
CA LEU A 497 26.93 -8.56 2.37
C LEU A 497 27.54 -9.85 2.89
N GLN A 498 27.08 -11.00 2.40
CA GLN A 498 27.56 -12.31 2.83
C GLN A 498 28.90 -12.65 2.18
N SER A 499 28.98 -12.54 0.84
CA SER A 499 30.19 -12.88 0.08
C SER A 499 31.41 -12.07 0.49
N THR A 500 31.24 -10.81 0.87
CA THR A 500 32.33 -9.95 1.39
C THR A 500 32.64 -10.19 2.87
N GLY A 501 31.86 -10.99 3.58
CA GLY A 501 32.01 -11.22 5.03
C GLY A 501 31.63 -10.02 5.90
N LEU A 502 31.00 -8.99 5.34
CA LEU A 502 30.59 -7.78 6.09
C LEU A 502 29.59 -8.11 7.20
N THR A 503 28.74 -9.11 6.98
CA THR A 503 27.80 -9.63 8.01
C THR A 503 28.53 -10.09 9.27
N GLY A 504 29.69 -10.76 9.13
CA GLY A 504 30.53 -11.20 10.24
C GLY A 504 31.11 -10.02 11.04
N GLU A 505 31.57 -8.97 10.34
CA GLU A 505 32.08 -7.75 11.00
C GLU A 505 30.98 -7.02 11.79
N ILE A 506 29.79 -6.85 11.18
CA ILE A 506 28.65 -6.25 11.85
C ILE A 506 28.24 -7.09 13.07
N ALA A 507 28.16 -8.40 12.91
CA ALA A 507 27.80 -9.31 13.99
C ALA A 507 28.84 -9.27 15.12
N THR A 508 30.15 -9.19 14.79
CA THR A 508 31.22 -9.01 15.80
C THR A 508 31.05 -7.70 16.56
N ALA A 509 30.76 -6.61 15.87
CA ALA A 509 30.53 -5.33 16.50
C ALA A 509 29.30 -5.38 17.44
N VAL A 510 28.20 -6.02 17.01
CA VAL A 510 27.01 -6.21 17.83
C VAL A 510 27.33 -7.10 19.05
N ASN A 511 28.03 -8.22 18.85
CA ASN A 511 28.40 -9.12 19.94
C ASN A 511 29.25 -8.43 21.00
N ASN A 512 30.25 -7.63 20.59
CA ASN A 512 31.10 -6.87 21.52
C ASN A 512 30.28 -5.84 22.34
N LEU A 513 29.24 -5.24 21.74
CA LEU A 513 28.34 -4.32 22.43
C LEU A 513 27.36 -5.03 23.36
N THR A 514 27.06 -6.30 23.10
CA THR A 514 26.04 -7.09 23.81
C THR A 514 26.61 -8.24 24.61
N GLU A 515 27.94 -8.32 24.80
CA GLU A 515 28.66 -9.43 25.44
C GLU A 515 28.12 -9.78 26.85
N SER A 516 27.61 -8.77 27.57
CA SER A 516 27.00 -8.97 28.89
C SER A 516 25.49 -9.21 28.85
N MET A 517 24.87 -9.20 27.67
CA MET A 517 23.42 -9.30 27.52
C MET A 517 22.96 -10.76 27.30
N PRO A 518 21.85 -11.20 27.90
CA PRO A 518 21.30 -12.51 27.62
C PRO A 518 20.78 -12.60 26.17
N ALA A 519 20.86 -13.77 25.54
CA ALA A 519 20.51 -14.00 24.13
C ALA A 519 19.10 -13.49 23.75
N TRP A 520 18.12 -13.64 24.63
CA TRP A 520 16.76 -13.15 24.39
C TRP A 520 16.69 -11.63 24.20
N SER A 521 17.55 -10.87 24.87
CA SER A 521 17.56 -9.41 24.75
C SER A 521 18.18 -8.95 23.43
N ILE A 522 19.08 -9.76 22.85
CA ILE A 522 19.64 -9.50 21.53
C ILE A 522 18.57 -9.72 20.45
N VAL A 523 17.76 -10.78 20.59
CA VAL A 523 16.58 -10.99 19.73
C VAL A 523 15.59 -9.82 19.81
N ALA A 524 15.32 -9.34 21.04
CA ALA A 524 14.47 -8.17 21.26
C ALA A 524 15.05 -6.89 20.66
N LEU A 525 16.34 -6.65 20.83
CA LEU A 525 17.05 -5.50 20.27
C LEU A 525 17.00 -5.53 18.74
N LEU A 526 17.30 -6.67 18.14
CA LEU A 526 17.22 -6.85 16.68
C LEU A 526 15.81 -6.56 16.16
N MET A 527 14.78 -7.05 16.84
CA MET A 527 13.38 -6.78 16.50
C MET A 527 13.08 -5.28 16.55
N VAL A 528 13.45 -4.59 17.63
CA VAL A 528 13.21 -3.16 17.81
C VAL A 528 13.93 -2.34 16.72
N VAL A 529 15.20 -2.65 16.46
CA VAL A 529 15.96 -1.99 15.37
C VAL A 529 15.28 -2.22 14.03
N THR A 530 14.81 -3.44 13.77
CA THR A 530 14.10 -3.78 12.54
C THR A 530 12.77 -3.02 12.42
N MET A 531 12.01 -2.87 13.51
CA MET A 531 10.78 -2.06 13.55
C MET A 531 11.07 -0.59 13.22
N CYS A 532 12.05 0.01 13.91
CA CYS A 532 12.43 1.40 13.66
C CYS A 532 12.85 1.64 12.19
N LEU A 533 13.55 0.70 11.58
CA LEU A 533 13.92 0.78 10.17
C LEU A 533 12.69 0.66 9.27
N SER A 534 11.77 -0.27 9.58
CA SER A 534 10.56 -0.50 8.81
C SER A 534 9.58 0.68 8.84
N ASP A 535 9.59 1.49 9.88
CA ASP A 535 8.81 2.74 9.95
C ASP A 535 9.30 3.82 8.97
N VAL A 536 10.53 3.71 8.48
CA VAL A 536 11.15 4.69 7.57
C VAL A 536 11.32 4.13 6.18
N ILE A 537 11.60 2.83 6.06
CA ILE A 537 11.93 2.13 4.83
C ILE A 537 10.83 1.10 4.52
N ASN A 538 10.74 0.65 3.26
CA ASN A 538 9.82 -0.42 2.88
C ASN A 538 10.15 -1.73 3.62
N ASN A 539 9.10 -2.43 4.09
CA ASN A 539 9.17 -3.68 4.87
C ASN A 539 10.04 -4.76 4.21
N ALA A 540 9.90 -4.94 2.89
CA ALA A 540 10.65 -5.94 2.14
C ALA A 540 12.16 -5.62 2.10
N ALA A 541 12.52 -4.36 1.87
CA ALA A 541 13.92 -3.92 1.90
C ALA A 541 14.52 -4.09 3.30
N THR A 542 13.76 -3.75 4.35
CA THR A 542 14.18 -3.94 5.74
C THR A 542 14.47 -5.42 6.03
N ALA A 543 13.58 -6.33 5.62
CA ALA A 543 13.77 -7.77 5.81
C ALA A 543 15.03 -8.29 5.11
N LEU A 544 15.26 -7.89 3.85
CA LEU A 544 16.43 -8.30 3.06
C LEU A 544 17.77 -7.86 3.67
N ILE A 545 17.80 -6.69 4.30
CA ILE A 545 19.02 -6.15 4.90
C ILE A 545 19.24 -6.75 6.30
N MET A 546 18.16 -6.89 7.09
CA MET A 546 18.29 -7.34 8.48
C MET A 546 18.41 -8.86 8.61
N ALA A 547 17.97 -9.65 7.63
CA ALA A 547 18.07 -11.11 7.68
C ALA A 547 19.54 -11.59 7.73
N PRO A 548 20.45 -11.17 6.84
CA PRO A 548 21.86 -11.55 6.94
C PRO A 548 22.51 -11.15 8.27
N ILE A 549 22.14 -9.98 8.80
CA ILE A 549 22.67 -9.48 10.09
C ILE A 549 22.21 -10.40 11.23
N GLY A 550 20.92 -10.75 11.24
CA GLY A 550 20.36 -11.67 12.24
C GLY A 550 21.02 -13.03 12.22
N VAL A 551 21.26 -13.59 11.04
CA VAL A 551 21.98 -14.85 10.89
C VAL A 551 23.45 -14.73 11.32
N GLY A 552 24.14 -13.65 10.94
CA GLY A 552 25.51 -13.41 11.36
C GLY A 552 25.67 -13.38 12.88
N ILE A 553 24.73 -12.73 13.59
CA ILE A 553 24.67 -12.71 15.06
C ILE A 553 24.48 -14.13 15.61
N ALA A 554 23.54 -14.88 15.07
CA ALA A 554 23.25 -16.26 15.51
C ALA A 554 24.47 -17.19 15.36
N LEU A 555 25.19 -17.08 14.23
CA LEU A 555 26.43 -17.83 13.98
C LEU A 555 27.52 -17.54 15.00
N GLN A 556 27.76 -16.26 15.29
CA GLN A 556 28.79 -15.89 16.29
C GLN A 556 28.44 -16.36 17.69
N MET A 557 27.15 -16.33 18.04
CA MET A 557 26.66 -16.88 19.31
C MET A 557 26.66 -18.41 19.32
N GLY A 558 26.79 -19.06 18.15
CA GLY A 558 26.71 -20.51 18.00
C GLY A 558 25.36 -21.07 18.36
N VAL A 559 24.27 -20.36 18.01
CA VAL A 559 22.85 -20.73 18.28
C VAL A 559 22.04 -20.77 16.99
N SER A 560 20.83 -21.30 17.03
CA SER A 560 19.93 -21.34 15.87
C SER A 560 19.64 -19.94 15.32
N PRO A 561 19.63 -19.73 13.99
CA PRO A 561 19.28 -18.47 13.37
C PRO A 561 17.78 -18.19 13.38
N ASP A 562 16.94 -19.21 13.59
CA ASP A 562 15.49 -19.13 13.45
C ASP A 562 14.83 -18.07 14.36
N PRO A 563 15.19 -17.93 15.66
CA PRO A 563 14.61 -16.89 16.50
C PRO A 563 14.97 -15.48 16.03
N PHE A 564 16.18 -15.27 15.49
CA PHE A 564 16.61 -13.99 14.95
C PHE A 564 15.88 -13.66 13.65
N LEU A 565 15.76 -14.62 12.74
CA LEU A 565 15.02 -14.49 11.51
C LEU A 565 13.53 -14.23 11.74
N MET A 566 12.94 -14.91 12.73
CA MET A 566 11.55 -14.67 13.12
C MET A 566 11.36 -13.27 13.72
N ALA A 567 12.32 -12.80 14.52
CA ALA A 567 12.31 -11.42 15.04
C ALA A 567 12.40 -10.38 13.92
N VAL A 568 13.22 -10.64 12.91
CA VAL A 568 13.31 -9.79 11.72
C VAL A 568 12.00 -9.82 10.93
N ALA A 569 11.37 -10.98 10.71
CA ALA A 569 10.10 -11.10 9.99
C ALA A 569 8.98 -10.29 10.66
N VAL A 570 8.84 -10.43 11.99
CA VAL A 570 7.87 -9.65 12.78
C VAL A 570 8.23 -8.17 12.76
N GLY A 571 9.47 -7.82 13.06
CA GLY A 571 9.92 -6.43 13.12
C GLY A 571 9.76 -5.69 11.79
N ALA A 572 10.17 -6.32 10.68
CA ALA A 572 10.01 -5.74 9.34
C ALA A 572 8.55 -5.54 8.95
N SER A 573 7.63 -6.34 9.49
CA SER A 573 6.20 -6.21 9.22
C SER A 573 5.49 -5.22 10.15
N CYS A 574 6.12 -4.77 11.25
CA CYS A 574 5.58 -3.80 12.19
C CYS A 574 6.00 -2.37 11.80
N ALA A 575 5.19 -1.70 11.00
CA ALA A 575 5.38 -0.30 10.62
C ALA A 575 4.13 0.49 11.01
N PHE A 576 4.03 0.87 12.29
CA PHE A 576 2.83 1.49 12.85
C PHE A 576 3.04 2.94 13.29
N LEU A 577 4.28 3.46 13.32
CA LEU A 577 4.55 4.81 13.83
C LEU A 577 4.33 5.89 12.79
N THR A 578 4.46 5.56 11.51
CA THR A 578 4.40 6.55 10.43
C THR A 578 3.42 6.14 9.30
N PRO A 579 2.89 7.11 8.55
CA PRO A 579 2.12 6.79 7.34
C PRO A 579 3.00 6.33 6.18
N ILE A 580 4.34 6.49 6.25
CA ILE A 580 5.28 6.15 5.18
C ILE A 580 5.69 4.69 5.27
N GLY A 581 5.88 4.15 6.48
CA GLY A 581 6.42 2.83 6.73
C GLY A 581 5.61 1.70 6.06
N HIS A 582 4.28 1.86 5.94
CA HIS A 582 3.43 0.87 5.27
C HIS A 582 2.40 1.51 4.33
N GLN A 583 2.20 0.91 3.15
CA GLN A 583 1.23 1.39 2.15
C GLN A 583 -0.21 1.46 2.68
N CYS A 584 -0.61 0.57 3.61
CA CYS A 584 -1.92 0.62 4.26
C CYS A 584 -2.12 1.91 5.04
N ASN A 585 -1.09 2.36 5.77
CA ASN A 585 -1.13 3.59 6.53
C ASN A 585 -1.29 4.82 5.61
N ALA A 586 -0.55 4.83 4.50
CA ALA A 586 -0.65 5.89 3.49
C ALA A 586 -2.05 5.96 2.84
N LEU A 587 -2.67 4.80 2.60
CA LEU A 587 -3.98 4.70 1.95
C LEU A 587 -5.11 5.31 2.80
N ILE A 588 -5.06 5.14 4.13
CA ILE A 588 -6.09 5.67 5.05
C ILE A 588 -5.84 7.12 5.46
N LEU A 589 -4.68 7.70 5.13
CA LEU A 589 -4.29 9.04 5.58
C LEU A 589 -5.32 10.10 5.19
N GLY A 590 -5.72 10.11 3.91
CA GLY A 590 -6.73 11.03 3.36
C GLY A 590 -8.15 10.72 3.86
N PRO A 591 -8.68 9.51 3.59
CA PRO A 591 -10.05 9.14 3.97
C PRO A 591 -10.30 9.20 5.48
N GLY A 592 -9.29 8.92 6.30
CA GLY A 592 -9.36 9.01 7.75
C GLY A 592 -9.13 10.41 8.32
N GLY A 593 -8.71 11.38 7.49
CA GLY A 593 -8.39 12.73 7.93
C GLY A 593 -7.23 12.80 8.93
N TYR A 594 -6.29 11.84 8.86
CA TYR A 594 -5.17 11.76 9.77
C TYR A 594 -4.07 12.76 9.40
N ARG A 595 -3.38 13.26 10.44
CA ARG A 595 -2.10 13.96 10.28
C ARG A 595 -0.95 12.97 10.42
N PHE A 596 0.22 13.30 9.90
CA PHE A 596 1.43 12.48 10.00
C PHE A 596 1.68 11.98 11.43
N GLY A 597 1.60 12.88 12.42
CA GLY A 597 1.83 12.56 13.83
C GLY A 597 0.65 11.89 14.55
N ALA A 598 -0.38 11.39 13.85
CA ALA A 598 -1.49 10.68 14.49
C ALA A 598 -1.15 9.21 14.78
N TYR A 599 -0.29 8.60 13.97
CA TYR A 599 -0.02 7.16 13.97
C TYR A 599 0.72 6.68 15.22
N TRP A 600 1.76 7.39 15.64
CA TRP A 600 2.59 6.96 16.76
C TRP A 600 1.82 6.80 18.07
N ARG A 601 0.72 7.52 18.27
CA ARG A 601 -0.08 7.47 19.51
C ARG A 601 -0.70 6.09 19.72
N MET A 602 -1.13 5.42 18.66
CA MET A 602 -1.63 4.06 18.71
C MET A 602 -0.53 3.05 18.36
N GLY A 603 0.39 3.41 17.46
CA GLY A 603 1.45 2.54 16.98
C GLY A 603 2.47 2.20 18.05
N LEU A 604 3.01 3.19 18.78
CA LEU A 604 4.06 2.93 19.78
C LEU A 604 3.61 1.99 20.92
N PRO A 605 2.43 2.17 21.56
CA PRO A 605 1.95 1.18 22.52
C PRO A 605 1.74 -0.21 21.93
N LEU A 606 1.31 -0.28 20.64
CA LEU A 606 1.14 -1.55 19.94
C LEU A 606 2.49 -2.24 19.70
N GLU A 607 3.51 -1.53 19.23
CA GLU A 607 4.85 -2.09 19.01
C GLU A 607 5.49 -2.59 20.30
N ILE A 608 5.36 -1.82 21.39
CA ILE A 608 5.82 -2.24 22.71
C ILE A 608 5.12 -3.56 23.14
N LEU A 609 3.79 -3.62 22.96
CA LEU A 609 3.01 -4.83 23.27
C LEU A 609 3.47 -6.02 22.42
N ILE A 610 3.76 -5.80 21.13
CA ILE A 610 4.24 -6.84 20.22
C ILE A 610 5.62 -7.35 20.67
N VAL A 611 6.58 -6.46 20.97
CA VAL A 611 7.91 -6.87 21.44
C VAL A 611 7.80 -7.71 22.71
N ILE A 612 7.05 -7.24 23.71
CA ILE A 612 6.88 -7.93 24.99
C ILE A 612 6.21 -9.31 24.81
N GLY A 613 5.20 -9.39 23.93
CA GLY A 613 4.46 -10.63 23.69
C GLY A 613 5.19 -11.60 22.77
N SER A 614 5.83 -11.11 21.70
CA SER A 614 6.41 -11.98 20.67
C SER A 614 7.77 -12.56 21.05
N VAL A 615 8.63 -11.83 21.74
CA VAL A 615 9.99 -12.34 22.07
C VAL A 615 9.96 -13.63 22.88
N PRO A 616 9.23 -13.74 24.01
CA PRO A 616 9.13 -15.01 24.73
C PRO A 616 8.48 -16.11 23.89
N TRP A 617 7.54 -15.73 23.01
CA TRP A 617 6.81 -16.68 22.19
C TRP A 617 7.66 -17.19 21.01
N ILE A 618 8.50 -16.33 20.42
CA ILE A 618 9.52 -16.72 19.44
C ILE A 618 10.43 -17.78 20.04
N LEU A 619 11.00 -17.51 21.21
CA LEU A 619 11.92 -18.45 21.86
C LEU A 619 11.28 -19.77 22.30
N LYS A 620 9.96 -19.80 22.49
CA LYS A 620 9.23 -21.04 22.80
C LYS A 620 9.09 -21.93 21.56
N PHE A 621 8.82 -21.37 20.38
CA PHE A 621 8.60 -22.13 19.14
C PHE A 621 9.85 -22.29 18.29
N PHE A 622 10.78 -21.36 18.43
CA PHE A 622 12.06 -21.33 17.76
C PHE A 622 13.16 -21.14 18.82
N PRO A 623 13.55 -22.22 19.52
CA PRO A 623 14.59 -22.15 20.54
C PRO A 623 15.96 -21.88 19.92
N PHE A 624 16.89 -21.43 20.77
CA PHE A 624 18.29 -21.17 20.38
C PHE A 624 19.05 -22.43 19.99
#